data_526b2de3a5cf4bd2092654daa43a98b1
#
_entry.id   526b2de3a5cf4bd2092654daa43a98b1
#
_cell.length_a   1.000
_cell.length_b   1.000
_cell.length_c   1.000
_cell.angle_alpha   90.00
_cell.angle_beta   90.00
_cell.angle_gamma   90.00
#
_symmetry.space_group_name_H-M   'P 1'
#
loop_
_entity.id
_entity.type
_entity.pdbx_description
1 polymer ?
#
loop_
_entity_poly.entity_id
_entity_poly.type
_entity_poly.pdbx_seq_one_letter_code
_entity_poly.pdbx_strand_id
1 'polypeptide(L)'
;MPRSIFSITSIATVLFSGIAKAQATGPYEPTWSSTDTHNASPEWFRDAKFGVYWHWGAFTTPQFASEWYGRYVYEPDSDARKEHIRRYGPPEVWGYDHFVTGANDLNGSFVQFHPVLSSQGGVWDPEDWIAAINASGARFAGPVAEHHDGFSMWDSKVNEWNSVAYGPGMDLVKLWEGLVRGTGMKFMIAMHQAFNTNGFYQYAPQQTNSSLQKFYGQLGKERSDELWLEKQLEVLDHVQPDMVWNDFSLDSPGYCQDAPGFACSIGEQQRLAFLAHYFNRGVEWSKDVLTTYKHFDSGFRNTSAVADFERGGPADIVRPYWLTDDAISASSWSYTVGIKYYSSTQMIHSLLDRISKNGNMLLNISPTAAGILPDEQKKVLSDIGAYLGRYGESVYETRAWDIYGEGPNTAGGDSFTAPLTGNSSDIRFTRNKAKNVLYATVLGWPNSSSVSVKSLSSSAQVDLGNLASVELLGDTSGEYIKVVGWKQDDSALVIHLPSKPADSQAYVLKLSFNNTIPVPQIAGGASLFTSDTVNGPGISLPKGEFLPVFFSDAGMKTEEFQLLRVGNGTMVTVYAGKDLSGNATVYTAGEHVIGAGGVGSVKIAAA
;
A
#
# COMPACT_ATOMS: atom_id res chain seq x y z
N MET A 1 -4.33 8.80 -71.54
CA MET A 1 -3.19 8.68 -70.64
C MET A 1 -3.62 9.18 -69.27
N PRO A 2 -3.82 8.32 -68.24
CA PRO A 2 -4.21 8.75 -66.92
C PRO A 2 -2.95 9.07 -66.10
N ARG A 3 -2.95 10.20 -65.39
CA ARG A 3 -1.94 10.62 -64.46
C ARG A 3 -2.18 9.91 -63.12
N SER A 4 -1.18 9.15 -62.66
CA SER A 4 -1.13 8.56 -61.35
C SER A 4 -0.81 9.63 -60.29
N ILE A 5 -1.64 9.78 -59.28
CA ILE A 5 -1.42 10.61 -58.08
C ILE A 5 -0.76 9.69 -57.06
N PHE A 6 0.54 9.95 -56.78
CA PHE A 6 1.21 9.34 -55.60
C PHE A 6 0.84 10.17 -54.38
N SER A 7 0.13 9.54 -53.46
CA SER A 7 -0.11 10.06 -52.12
C SER A 7 1.14 9.78 -51.25
N ILE A 8 1.87 10.80 -50.87
CA ILE A 8 2.98 10.73 -49.91
C ILE A 8 2.35 10.87 -48.53
N THR A 9 2.23 9.76 -47.83
CA THR A 9 1.92 9.76 -46.38
C THR A 9 3.21 10.13 -45.63
N SER A 10 3.30 11.38 -45.21
CA SER A 10 4.39 11.82 -44.32
C SER A 10 4.16 11.24 -42.93
N ILE A 11 4.93 10.23 -42.57
CA ILE A 11 5.07 9.79 -41.20
C ILE A 11 5.95 10.85 -40.51
N ALA A 12 5.34 11.64 -39.64
CA ALA A 12 6.06 12.55 -38.77
C ALA A 12 6.79 11.71 -37.69
N THR A 13 8.04 11.38 -37.95
CA THR A 13 8.94 10.85 -36.93
C THR A 13 9.37 12.02 -36.07
N VAL A 14 8.70 12.21 -34.93
CA VAL A 14 9.16 13.13 -33.89
C VAL A 14 10.43 12.56 -33.28
N LEU A 15 11.54 13.18 -33.56
CA LEU A 15 12.85 12.83 -33.00
C LEU A 15 12.86 13.18 -31.50
N PHE A 16 12.66 12.21 -30.65
CA PHE A 16 13.01 12.25 -29.23
C PHE A 16 14.54 12.13 -29.09
N SER A 17 15.26 13.21 -29.15
CA SER A 17 16.75 13.17 -29.15
C SER A 17 17.41 13.22 -27.76
N GLY A 18 16.63 13.25 -26.67
CA GLY A 18 17.16 13.31 -25.29
C GLY A 18 16.85 12.09 -24.42
N ILE A 19 15.63 11.60 -24.44
CA ILE A 19 15.12 10.56 -23.52
C ILE A 19 15.52 9.14 -23.95
N ALA A 20 15.72 8.88 -25.24
CA ALA A 20 16.02 7.56 -25.78
C ALA A 20 17.35 6.92 -25.30
N LYS A 21 18.24 7.72 -24.68
CA LYS A 21 19.53 7.20 -24.16
C LYS A 21 19.50 6.70 -22.72
N ALA A 22 18.42 6.91 -21.97
CA ALA A 22 18.33 6.58 -20.56
C ALA A 22 17.43 5.38 -20.24
N GLN A 23 16.55 4.96 -21.15
CA GLN A 23 15.62 3.84 -20.90
C GLN A 23 16.32 2.48 -20.96
N ALA A 24 16.03 1.62 -19.96
CA ALA A 24 16.47 0.24 -19.97
C ALA A 24 15.79 -0.55 -21.11
N THR A 25 16.58 -1.34 -21.82
CA THR A 25 16.07 -2.23 -22.85
C THR A 25 15.66 -3.59 -22.22
N GLY A 26 14.56 -4.15 -22.68
CA GLY A 26 14.09 -5.43 -22.14
C GLY A 26 12.73 -5.82 -22.74
N PRO A 27 12.00 -6.76 -22.12
CA PRO A 27 10.74 -7.25 -22.66
C PRO A 27 9.58 -6.25 -22.57
N TYR A 28 9.70 -5.17 -21.78
CA TYR A 28 8.64 -4.21 -21.57
C TYR A 28 8.83 -2.96 -22.44
N GLU A 29 7.81 -2.68 -23.25
CA GLU A 29 7.71 -1.47 -24.06
C GLU A 29 6.85 -0.41 -23.33
N PRO A 30 7.02 0.91 -23.59
CA PRO A 30 6.24 1.96 -22.95
C PRO A 30 4.81 2.05 -23.52
N THR A 31 4.05 0.96 -23.41
CA THR A 31 2.66 0.85 -23.81
C THR A 31 1.89 0.07 -22.75
N TRP A 32 0.60 0.38 -22.55
CA TRP A 32 -0.23 -0.34 -21.60
C TRP A 32 -0.29 -1.85 -21.89
N SER A 33 -0.43 -2.23 -23.17
CA SER A 33 -0.46 -3.64 -23.55
C SER A 33 0.77 -4.43 -23.16
N SER A 34 1.92 -3.76 -23.06
CA SER A 34 3.17 -4.37 -22.62
C SER A 34 3.30 -4.32 -21.09
N THR A 35 3.13 -3.15 -20.48
CA THR A 35 3.30 -2.96 -19.02
C THR A 35 2.26 -3.73 -18.21
N ASP A 36 1.04 -3.93 -18.74
CA ASP A 36 -0.02 -4.74 -18.12
C ASP A 36 0.30 -6.26 -18.09
N THR A 37 1.38 -6.71 -18.73
CA THR A 37 1.87 -8.10 -18.62
C THR A 37 2.78 -8.33 -17.42
N HIS A 38 3.21 -7.25 -16.75
CA HIS A 38 3.99 -7.33 -15.52
C HIS A 38 3.14 -7.87 -14.37
N ASN A 39 3.78 -8.63 -13.45
CA ASN A 39 3.11 -9.05 -12.22
C ASN A 39 3.05 -7.89 -11.22
N ALA A 40 1.94 -7.16 -11.19
CA ALA A 40 1.76 -5.98 -10.35
C ALA A 40 2.01 -6.23 -8.86
N SER A 41 1.71 -7.42 -8.33
CA SER A 41 1.88 -7.80 -6.93
C SER A 41 2.71 -9.08 -6.77
N PRO A 42 4.05 -8.98 -6.79
CA PRO A 42 4.95 -10.12 -6.65
C PRO A 42 4.72 -10.94 -5.38
N GLU A 43 5.05 -12.22 -5.42
CA GLU A 43 4.81 -13.14 -4.30
C GLU A 43 5.48 -12.65 -3.01
N TRP A 44 6.70 -12.13 -3.07
CA TRP A 44 7.38 -11.59 -1.90
C TRP A 44 6.59 -10.48 -1.20
N PHE A 45 5.93 -9.60 -1.98
CA PHE A 45 5.13 -8.51 -1.45
C PHE A 45 3.84 -9.03 -0.79
N ARG A 46 3.18 -9.99 -1.44
CA ARG A 46 1.99 -10.66 -0.92
C ARG A 46 2.27 -11.45 0.36
N ASP A 47 3.52 -11.89 0.56
CA ASP A 47 3.99 -12.61 1.74
C ASP A 47 4.45 -11.69 2.87
N ALA A 48 4.97 -10.53 2.52
CA ALA A 48 5.57 -9.57 3.45
C ALA A 48 4.59 -8.97 4.46
N LYS A 49 3.38 -8.62 4.06
CA LYS A 49 2.26 -8.07 4.84
C LYS A 49 2.50 -6.72 5.49
N PHE A 50 3.69 -6.46 6.02
CA PHE A 50 4.00 -5.30 6.83
C PHE A 50 5.33 -4.68 6.41
N GLY A 51 5.31 -3.36 6.16
CA GLY A 51 6.47 -2.54 5.89
C GLY A 51 6.44 -1.25 6.70
N VAL A 52 7.58 -0.55 6.75
CA VAL A 52 7.73 0.74 7.43
C VAL A 52 8.43 1.73 6.53
N TYR A 53 7.94 2.98 6.50
CA TYR A 53 8.59 4.08 5.82
C TYR A 53 8.60 5.32 6.70
N TRP A 54 9.27 6.39 6.28
CA TRP A 54 9.39 7.59 7.10
C TRP A 54 9.29 8.87 6.30
N HIS A 55 8.46 9.79 6.84
CA HIS A 55 8.40 11.17 6.38
C HIS A 55 9.39 12.01 7.19
N TRP A 56 10.53 12.27 6.59
CA TRP A 56 11.59 13.06 7.17
C TRP A 56 12.39 13.77 6.05
N GLY A 57 12.57 15.08 6.18
CA GLY A 57 13.19 15.91 5.15
C GLY A 57 13.16 17.39 5.54
N ALA A 58 13.39 18.28 4.58
CA ALA A 58 13.41 19.73 4.81
C ALA A 58 12.08 20.22 5.42
N PHE A 59 10.95 19.63 5.05
CA PHE A 59 9.62 19.93 5.60
C PHE A 59 9.48 19.61 7.10
N THR A 60 10.36 18.80 7.68
CA THR A 60 10.33 18.51 9.13
C THR A 60 10.99 19.62 9.95
N THR A 61 11.82 20.47 9.35
CA THR A 61 12.60 21.49 10.07
C THR A 61 11.75 22.43 10.90
N PRO A 62 10.60 22.99 10.44
CA PRO A 62 9.77 23.85 11.24
C PRO A 62 9.05 23.12 12.39
N GLN A 63 8.86 21.82 12.31
CA GLN A 63 8.11 20.99 13.27
C GLN A 63 6.73 21.55 13.60
N PHE A 64 6.05 22.09 12.58
CA PHE A 64 4.75 22.78 12.72
C PHE A 64 3.84 22.44 11.54
N ALA A 65 2.54 22.42 11.76
CA ALA A 65 1.47 22.08 10.82
C ALA A 65 1.56 20.62 10.33
N SER A 66 2.30 20.36 9.25
CA SER A 66 2.49 19.03 8.69
C SER A 66 3.65 19.03 7.68
N GLU A 67 3.85 17.91 6.98
CA GLU A 67 4.73 17.76 5.81
C GLU A 67 4.35 18.71 4.65
N TRP A 68 3.13 19.25 4.66
CA TRP A 68 2.64 20.25 3.71
C TRP A 68 3.02 21.70 4.09
N TYR A 69 3.89 21.88 5.07
CA TYR A 69 4.32 23.21 5.53
C TYR A 69 4.78 24.09 4.37
N GLY A 70 5.55 23.55 3.41
CA GLY A 70 6.04 24.30 2.24
C GLY A 70 4.93 24.89 1.37
N ARG A 71 3.75 24.26 1.32
CA ARG A 71 2.56 24.80 0.67
C ARG A 71 1.86 25.84 1.53
N TYR A 72 1.59 25.48 2.79
CA TYR A 72 0.78 26.29 3.69
C TYR A 72 1.40 27.62 4.05
N VAL A 73 2.74 27.76 4.04
CA VAL A 73 3.39 29.05 4.31
C VAL A 73 3.08 30.12 3.27
N TYR A 74 2.73 29.73 2.05
CA TYR A 74 2.30 30.65 0.99
C TYR A 74 0.79 30.84 0.93
N GLU A 75 0.01 29.93 1.53
CA GLU A 75 -1.45 29.99 1.52
C GLU A 75 -1.94 31.12 2.41
N PRO A 76 -2.74 32.08 1.86
CA PRO A 76 -3.28 33.19 2.64
C PRO A 76 -4.04 32.70 3.87
N ASP A 77 -3.87 33.40 5.00
CA ASP A 77 -4.57 33.17 6.27
C ASP A 77 -4.32 31.83 6.98
N SER A 78 -3.46 30.96 6.44
CA SER A 78 -3.11 29.70 7.07
C SER A 78 -2.36 29.92 8.40
N ASP A 79 -2.50 28.99 9.34
CA ASP A 79 -1.75 29.05 10.60
C ASP A 79 -0.24 28.84 10.40
N ALA A 80 0.14 28.05 9.39
CA ALA A 80 1.54 27.87 9.02
C ALA A 80 2.16 29.19 8.54
N ARG A 81 1.45 29.99 7.72
CA ARG A 81 1.91 31.31 7.29
C ARG A 81 2.08 32.28 8.47
N LYS A 82 1.11 32.32 9.37
CA LYS A 82 1.18 33.18 10.57
C LYS A 82 2.39 32.83 11.44
N GLU A 83 2.59 31.54 11.70
CA GLU A 83 3.71 31.04 12.49
C GLU A 83 5.05 31.26 11.79
N HIS A 84 5.09 31.09 10.46
CA HIS A 84 6.27 31.36 9.64
C HIS A 84 6.69 32.83 9.76
N ILE A 85 5.75 33.76 9.56
CA ILE A 85 6.02 35.19 9.68
C ILE A 85 6.54 35.54 11.07
N ARG A 86 5.98 34.91 12.10
CA ARG A 86 6.41 35.12 13.50
C ARG A 86 7.86 34.67 13.76
N ARG A 87 8.30 33.57 13.13
CA ARG A 87 9.64 32.99 13.36
C ARG A 87 10.68 33.54 12.39
N TYR A 88 10.34 33.63 11.12
CA TYR A 88 11.28 33.80 10.03
C TYR A 88 11.06 35.09 9.23
N GLY A 89 9.88 35.68 9.31
CA GLY A 89 9.47 36.82 8.48
C GLY A 89 8.57 36.41 7.32
N PRO A 90 8.21 37.36 6.43
CA PRO A 90 7.32 37.07 5.30
C PRO A 90 7.92 36.02 4.37
N PRO A 91 7.15 35.02 3.89
CA PRO A 91 7.66 33.95 3.04
C PRO A 91 8.11 34.42 1.65
N GLU A 92 7.77 35.64 1.25
CA GLU A 92 8.29 36.32 0.06
C GLU A 92 9.74 36.80 0.25
N VAL A 93 10.24 36.87 1.49
CA VAL A 93 11.61 37.30 1.87
C VAL A 93 12.40 36.12 2.43
N TRP A 94 11.79 35.36 3.33
CA TRP A 94 12.35 34.14 3.89
C TRP A 94 11.53 32.95 3.36
N GLY A 95 11.87 32.50 2.13
CA GLY A 95 11.15 31.45 1.43
C GLY A 95 11.38 30.05 2.01
N TYR A 96 10.57 29.09 1.60
CA TYR A 96 10.71 27.68 2.02
C TYR A 96 12.08 27.09 1.64
N ASP A 97 12.67 27.55 0.52
CA ASP A 97 14.00 27.17 0.06
C ASP A 97 15.11 27.44 1.10
N HIS A 98 14.89 28.36 2.03
CA HIS A 98 15.83 28.63 3.12
C HIS A 98 15.93 27.49 4.14
N PHE A 99 14.91 26.62 4.27
CA PHE A 99 15.06 25.39 5.04
C PHE A 99 16.04 24.40 4.40
N VAL A 100 16.28 24.53 3.11
CA VAL A 100 17.26 23.75 2.34
C VAL A 100 18.63 24.42 2.32
N THR A 101 18.68 25.71 1.93
CA THR A 101 19.94 26.44 1.76
C THR A 101 20.54 26.97 3.05
N GLY A 102 19.71 27.15 4.07
CA GLY A 102 20.05 27.75 5.35
C GLY A 102 19.96 29.27 5.35
N ALA A 103 19.35 29.83 6.40
CA ALA A 103 19.28 31.27 6.64
C ALA A 103 19.04 31.54 8.14
N ASN A 104 19.32 32.75 8.60
CA ASN A 104 19.02 33.15 9.96
C ASN A 104 17.53 33.48 10.12
N ASP A 105 16.93 33.02 11.22
CA ASP A 105 15.61 33.43 11.67
C ASP A 105 15.59 34.87 12.21
N LEU A 106 14.41 35.35 12.64
CA LEU A 106 14.28 36.69 13.22
C LEU A 106 15.03 36.91 14.54
N ASN A 107 15.46 35.84 15.20
CA ASN A 107 16.27 35.89 16.43
C ASN A 107 17.77 35.77 16.13
N GLY A 108 18.17 35.64 14.87
CA GLY A 108 19.57 35.46 14.43
C GLY A 108 20.07 34.03 14.52
N SER A 109 19.22 33.05 14.79
CA SER A 109 19.58 31.63 14.81
C SER A 109 19.61 31.09 13.37
N PHE A 110 20.66 30.33 13.03
CA PHE A 110 20.76 29.68 11.72
C PHE A 110 19.83 28.48 11.65
N VAL A 111 19.00 28.44 10.64
CA VAL A 111 17.98 27.38 10.40
C VAL A 111 18.23 26.70 9.08
N GLN A 112 18.34 25.39 9.09
CA GLN A 112 18.53 24.55 7.91
C GLN A 112 18.13 23.10 8.26
N PHE A 113 17.64 22.34 7.30
CA PHE A 113 17.59 20.88 7.40
C PHE A 113 19.01 20.32 7.38
N HIS A 114 19.58 20.15 8.55
CA HIS A 114 20.98 19.71 8.70
C HIS A 114 21.12 18.74 9.87
N PRO A 115 20.58 17.50 9.75
CA PRO A 115 20.78 16.48 10.76
C PRO A 115 22.27 16.10 10.81
N VAL A 116 22.81 15.99 12.02
CA VAL A 116 24.21 15.62 12.27
C VAL A 116 24.26 14.25 12.92
N LEU A 117 25.05 13.35 12.35
CA LEU A 117 25.23 12.00 12.86
C LEU A 117 25.78 12.01 14.31
N SER A 118 25.35 11.05 15.12
CA SER A 118 25.85 10.84 16.48
C SER A 118 27.37 10.58 16.49
N SER A 119 27.88 9.88 15.50
CA SER A 119 29.32 9.67 15.28
C SER A 119 30.12 10.95 14.97
N GLN A 120 29.42 12.03 14.60
CA GLN A 120 30.00 13.35 14.30
C GLN A 120 29.66 14.39 15.38
N GLY A 121 29.17 13.94 16.56
CA GLY A 121 28.81 14.81 17.67
C GLY A 121 27.38 15.36 17.64
N GLY A 122 26.55 14.91 16.71
CA GLY A 122 25.11 15.20 16.66
C GLY A 122 24.28 14.24 17.50
N VAL A 123 22.98 14.17 17.18
CA VAL A 123 22.01 13.31 17.88
C VAL A 123 21.35 12.28 16.96
N TRP A 124 21.60 12.35 15.66
CA TRP A 124 21.00 11.45 14.69
C TRP A 124 21.75 10.14 14.60
N ASP A 125 21.05 9.06 14.87
CA ASP A 125 21.53 7.68 14.74
C ASP A 125 20.61 6.90 13.78
N PRO A 126 20.99 6.77 12.50
CA PRO A 126 20.19 6.05 11.52
C PRO A 126 20.10 4.54 11.83
N GLU A 127 21.11 3.95 12.44
CA GLU A 127 21.10 2.53 12.83
C GLU A 127 20.04 2.24 13.90
N ASP A 128 19.82 3.16 14.85
CA ASP A 128 18.77 3.06 15.86
C ASP A 128 17.36 3.01 15.23
N TRP A 129 17.11 3.80 14.18
CA TRP A 129 15.83 3.71 13.46
C TRP A 129 15.65 2.35 12.78
N ILE A 130 16.67 1.90 12.05
CA ILE A 130 16.60 0.64 11.32
C ILE A 130 16.52 -0.55 12.29
N ALA A 131 17.17 -0.50 13.45
CA ALA A 131 17.03 -1.51 14.49
C ALA A 131 15.59 -1.58 15.02
N ALA A 132 14.96 -0.43 15.32
CA ALA A 132 13.56 -0.38 15.76
C ALA A 132 12.59 -0.88 14.66
N ILE A 133 12.81 -0.50 13.41
CA ILE A 133 12.01 -0.96 12.25
C ILE A 133 12.16 -2.48 12.06
N ASN A 134 13.37 -3.00 12.07
CA ASN A 134 13.61 -4.44 11.92
C ASN A 134 12.99 -5.24 13.09
N ALA A 135 13.15 -4.74 14.32
CA ALA A 135 12.55 -5.36 15.51
C ALA A 135 11.01 -5.33 15.48
N SER A 136 10.38 -4.42 14.74
CA SER A 136 8.93 -4.40 14.56
C SER A 136 8.39 -5.56 13.70
N GLY A 137 9.26 -6.32 13.05
CA GLY A 137 8.88 -7.41 12.15
C GLY A 137 8.58 -6.95 10.72
N ALA A 138 8.91 -5.72 10.36
CA ALA A 138 8.78 -5.23 8.98
C ALA A 138 9.60 -6.10 8.00
N ARG A 139 9.07 -6.30 6.79
CA ARG A 139 9.69 -7.09 5.73
C ARG A 139 10.21 -6.22 4.59
N PHE A 140 9.78 -4.98 4.53
CA PHE A 140 10.27 -3.98 3.59
C PHE A 140 10.24 -2.60 4.27
N ALA A 141 11.19 -1.75 3.92
CA ALA A 141 11.26 -0.41 4.48
C ALA A 141 12.01 0.56 3.56
N GLY A 142 11.81 1.87 3.77
CA GLY A 142 12.56 2.89 3.07
C GLY A 142 12.09 4.31 3.32
N PRO A 143 12.83 5.30 2.81
CA PRO A 143 12.54 6.72 2.99
C PRO A 143 11.48 7.25 2.02
N VAL A 144 10.90 8.39 2.38
CA VAL A 144 10.47 9.36 1.38
C VAL A 144 11.75 9.92 0.73
N ALA A 145 11.99 9.54 -0.54
CA ALA A 145 13.19 9.96 -1.27
C ALA A 145 13.07 11.39 -1.82
N GLU A 146 11.87 11.80 -2.17
CA GLU A 146 11.52 13.20 -2.47
C GLU A 146 10.04 13.41 -2.14
N HIS A 147 9.75 14.45 -1.34
CA HIS A 147 8.40 14.88 -1.05
C HIS A 147 7.91 15.93 -2.08
N HIS A 148 6.70 16.45 -1.90
CA HIS A 148 6.14 17.53 -2.73
C HIS A 148 6.98 18.82 -2.73
N ASP A 149 7.89 18.96 -1.76
CA ASP A 149 8.74 20.13 -1.61
C ASP A 149 9.87 20.23 -2.66
N GLY A 150 10.11 19.18 -3.46
CA GLY A 150 11.08 19.19 -4.54
C GLY A 150 12.53 18.98 -4.11
N PHE A 151 12.77 18.64 -2.83
CA PHE A 151 14.10 18.36 -2.29
C PHE A 151 14.45 16.88 -2.40
N SER A 152 15.40 16.56 -3.29
CA SER A 152 15.86 15.19 -3.52
C SER A 152 16.80 14.73 -2.40
N MET A 153 16.49 13.60 -1.75
CA MET A 153 17.26 13.07 -0.63
C MET A 153 18.46 12.19 -1.06
N TRP A 154 18.84 12.21 -2.35
CA TRP A 154 19.98 11.47 -2.94
C TRP A 154 20.92 12.40 -3.68
N ASP A 155 22.11 11.92 -4.10
CA ASP A 155 23.09 12.64 -4.91
C ASP A 155 22.61 12.80 -6.36
N SER A 156 21.57 13.62 -6.53
CA SER A 156 20.96 13.85 -7.85
C SER A 156 21.86 14.68 -8.75
N LYS A 157 21.96 14.28 -10.02
CA LYS A 157 22.65 15.00 -11.09
C LYS A 157 21.68 15.79 -11.98
N VAL A 158 20.38 15.51 -11.86
CA VAL A 158 19.32 16.21 -12.59
C VAL A 158 18.65 17.30 -11.75
N ASN A 159 18.80 17.24 -10.43
CA ASN A 159 18.26 18.21 -9.48
C ASN A 159 19.36 18.73 -8.54
N GLU A 160 19.74 19.99 -8.68
CA GLU A 160 20.69 20.66 -7.79
C GLU A 160 20.17 20.84 -6.35
N TRP A 161 18.83 20.78 -6.15
CA TRP A 161 18.19 20.83 -4.84
C TRP A 161 18.20 19.45 -4.20
N ASN A 162 19.36 19.03 -3.68
CA ASN A 162 19.55 17.69 -3.14
C ASN A 162 20.37 17.69 -1.84
N SER A 163 20.28 16.58 -1.10
CA SER A 163 20.87 16.41 0.24
C SER A 163 22.39 16.35 0.26
N VAL A 164 23.05 16.20 -0.89
CA VAL A 164 24.52 16.29 -1.00
C VAL A 164 24.97 17.73 -1.20
N ALA A 165 24.24 18.49 -2.02
CA ALA A 165 24.54 19.89 -2.30
C ALA A 165 24.17 20.81 -1.14
N TYR A 166 23.13 20.46 -0.37
CA TYR A 166 22.59 21.27 0.71
C TYR A 166 22.29 20.42 1.96
N GLY A 167 22.18 21.09 3.11
CA GLY A 167 21.78 20.45 4.35
C GLY A 167 22.82 19.47 4.87
N PRO A 168 22.50 18.16 4.99
CA PRO A 168 23.39 17.18 5.60
C PRO A 168 24.70 16.91 4.83
N GLY A 169 24.78 17.32 3.55
CA GLY A 169 25.97 17.09 2.71
C GLY A 169 26.23 15.61 2.41
N MET A 170 25.20 14.77 2.41
CA MET A 170 25.29 13.32 2.17
C MET A 170 24.11 12.76 1.38
N ASP A 171 24.36 11.65 0.72
CA ASP A 171 23.33 10.87 0.02
C ASP A 171 22.53 10.05 1.02
N LEU A 172 21.38 10.59 1.44
CA LEU A 172 20.53 9.96 2.46
C LEU A 172 19.85 8.71 1.95
N VAL A 173 19.40 8.68 0.69
CA VAL A 173 18.72 7.51 0.12
C VAL A 173 19.70 6.34 0.02
N LYS A 174 20.96 6.60 -0.37
CA LYS A 174 21.99 5.56 -0.45
C LYS A 174 22.40 5.04 0.93
N LEU A 175 22.46 5.92 1.94
CA LEU A 175 22.68 5.53 3.33
C LEU A 175 21.59 4.55 3.80
N TRP A 176 20.33 4.93 3.60
CA TRP A 176 19.19 4.11 4.00
C TRP A 176 19.12 2.78 3.25
N GLU A 177 19.41 2.78 1.95
CA GLU A 177 19.49 1.55 1.13
C GLU A 177 20.45 0.54 1.77
N GLY A 178 21.67 0.97 2.11
CA GLY A 178 22.66 0.11 2.74
C GLY A 178 22.22 -0.47 4.09
N LEU A 179 21.65 0.38 4.95
CA LEU A 179 21.19 -0.02 6.28
C LEU A 179 19.99 -0.97 6.22
N VAL A 180 18.98 -0.68 5.39
CA VAL A 180 17.80 -1.54 5.25
C VAL A 180 18.18 -2.91 4.68
N ARG A 181 18.97 -2.94 3.60
CA ARG A 181 19.41 -4.22 3.01
C ARG A 181 20.31 -5.03 3.95
N GLY A 182 21.07 -4.36 4.80
CA GLY A 182 21.89 -5.01 5.83
C GLY A 182 21.09 -5.85 6.83
N THR A 183 19.79 -5.60 6.98
CA THR A 183 18.90 -6.41 7.83
C THR A 183 18.20 -7.55 7.08
N GLY A 184 18.32 -7.63 5.75
CA GLY A 184 17.60 -8.57 4.90
C GLY A 184 16.21 -8.09 4.46
N MET A 185 15.74 -6.92 4.90
CA MET A 185 14.50 -6.33 4.41
C MET A 185 14.62 -5.92 2.93
N LYS A 186 13.50 -5.95 2.22
CA LYS A 186 13.36 -5.34 0.90
C LYS A 186 13.42 -3.82 1.02
N PHE A 187 14.11 -3.16 0.09
CA PHE A 187 14.26 -1.71 0.09
C PHE A 187 13.22 -1.04 -0.79
N MET A 188 12.55 -0.03 -0.24
CA MET A 188 11.60 0.79 -0.98
C MET A 188 12.00 2.27 -0.95
N ILE A 189 11.47 3.03 -1.91
CA ILE A 189 11.48 4.48 -1.88
C ILE A 189 10.07 5.01 -2.10
N ALA A 190 9.73 6.14 -1.47
CA ALA A 190 8.49 6.85 -1.73
C ALA A 190 8.78 8.15 -2.48
N MET A 191 8.01 8.39 -3.55
CA MET A 191 8.16 9.51 -4.48
C MET A 191 6.88 10.32 -4.56
N HIS A 192 6.92 11.56 -4.06
CA HIS A 192 5.76 12.47 -4.03
C HIS A 192 5.91 13.63 -5.03
N GLN A 193 6.92 13.59 -5.88
CA GLN A 193 7.30 14.71 -6.75
C GLN A 193 6.23 15.09 -7.79
N ALA A 194 5.27 14.21 -8.11
CA ALA A 194 4.22 14.53 -9.08
C ALA A 194 3.42 15.77 -8.66
N PHE A 195 3.09 15.91 -7.39
CA PHE A 195 2.37 17.08 -6.89
C PHE A 195 3.26 18.33 -6.78
N ASN A 196 4.57 18.22 -6.64
CA ASN A 196 5.46 19.38 -6.74
C ASN A 196 5.20 20.12 -8.04
N THR A 197 5.24 19.41 -9.17
CA THR A 197 5.07 19.99 -10.51
C THR A 197 3.60 20.29 -10.84
N ASN A 198 2.66 19.71 -10.09
CA ASN A 198 1.23 19.79 -10.36
C ASN A 198 0.47 20.75 -9.42
N GLY A 199 1.17 21.62 -8.68
CA GLY A 199 0.53 22.70 -7.95
C GLY A 199 0.78 22.77 -6.45
N PHE A 200 1.72 22.01 -5.90
CA PHE A 200 2.06 22.11 -4.47
C PHE A 200 2.33 23.56 -4.06
N TYR A 201 3.10 24.28 -4.85
CA TYR A 201 3.46 25.69 -4.61
C TYR A 201 2.59 26.72 -5.38
N GLN A 202 1.32 26.39 -5.65
CA GLN A 202 0.44 27.30 -6.43
C GLN A 202 0.26 28.70 -5.79
N TYR A 203 0.47 28.84 -4.48
CA TYR A 203 0.37 30.11 -3.76
C TYR A 203 1.73 30.82 -3.62
N ALA A 204 2.83 30.17 -3.95
CA ALA A 204 4.14 30.79 -3.90
C ALA A 204 4.31 31.83 -5.01
N PRO A 205 5.11 32.90 -4.79
CA PRO A 205 5.41 33.86 -5.84
C PRO A 205 6.04 33.18 -7.06
N GLN A 206 5.69 33.67 -8.25
CA GLN A 206 6.34 33.21 -9.49
C GLN A 206 7.83 33.55 -9.45
N GLN A 207 8.66 32.54 -9.60
CA GLN A 207 10.10 32.68 -9.59
C GLN A 207 10.64 33.13 -10.96
N THR A 208 11.69 33.95 -10.95
CA THR A 208 12.38 34.39 -12.15
C THR A 208 13.70 33.65 -12.40
N ASN A 209 14.25 33.03 -11.35
CA ASN A 209 15.45 32.20 -11.42
C ASN A 209 15.04 30.76 -11.79
N SER A 210 15.68 30.21 -12.83
CA SER A 210 15.34 28.87 -13.34
C SER A 210 15.56 27.73 -12.32
N SER A 211 16.54 27.87 -11.43
CA SER A 211 16.80 26.92 -10.37
C SER A 211 15.66 26.93 -9.33
N LEU A 212 15.22 28.13 -8.90
CA LEU A 212 14.07 28.27 -8.02
C LEU A 212 12.77 27.81 -8.71
N GLN A 213 12.59 28.09 -10.02
CA GLN A 213 11.45 27.56 -10.77
C GLN A 213 11.40 26.03 -10.73
N LYS A 214 12.56 25.38 -10.83
CA LYS A 214 12.68 23.92 -10.69
C LYS A 214 12.24 23.44 -9.30
N PHE A 215 12.76 24.08 -8.24
CA PHE A 215 12.41 23.75 -6.85
C PHE A 215 10.92 23.94 -6.56
N TYR A 216 10.37 25.08 -7.00
CA TYR A 216 8.96 25.43 -6.78
C TYR A 216 7.99 24.84 -7.82
N GLY A 217 8.40 23.90 -8.66
CA GLY A 217 7.54 23.22 -9.62
C GLY A 217 6.97 24.11 -10.73
N GLN A 218 7.63 25.23 -11.05
CA GLN A 218 7.15 26.30 -11.96
C GLN A 218 7.76 26.24 -13.37
N LEU A 219 8.15 25.04 -13.84
CA LEU A 219 8.81 24.88 -15.14
C LEU A 219 7.86 24.79 -16.34
N GLY A 220 6.56 24.70 -16.10
CA GLY A 220 5.55 24.41 -17.13
C GLY A 220 5.49 22.92 -17.51
N LYS A 221 4.46 22.53 -18.26
CA LYS A 221 4.06 21.13 -18.46
C LYS A 221 5.17 20.24 -19.02
N GLU A 222 5.71 20.61 -20.18
CA GLU A 222 6.67 19.77 -20.92
C GLU A 222 7.94 19.50 -20.07
N ARG A 223 8.56 20.55 -19.55
CA ARG A 223 9.80 20.41 -18.76
C ARG A 223 9.54 19.77 -17.39
N SER A 224 8.36 19.96 -16.80
CA SER A 224 7.96 19.30 -15.57
C SER A 224 7.82 17.79 -15.75
N ASP A 225 7.20 17.36 -16.84
CA ASP A 225 7.05 15.94 -17.17
C ASP A 225 8.40 15.26 -17.42
N GLU A 226 9.29 15.94 -18.15
CA GLU A 226 10.66 15.47 -18.38
C GLU A 226 11.42 15.34 -17.06
N LEU A 227 11.40 16.37 -16.22
CA LEU A 227 12.09 16.36 -14.93
C LEU A 227 11.55 15.27 -13.99
N TRP A 228 10.21 15.05 -13.97
CA TRP A 228 9.62 13.96 -13.23
C TRP A 228 10.22 12.62 -13.65
N LEU A 229 10.26 12.35 -14.94
CA LEU A 229 10.82 11.11 -15.48
C LEU A 229 12.33 11.00 -15.20
N GLU A 230 13.11 12.07 -15.47
CA GLU A 230 14.56 12.09 -15.22
C GLU A 230 14.90 11.73 -13.77
N LYS A 231 14.20 12.30 -12.79
CA LYS A 231 14.39 12.02 -11.35
C LYS A 231 14.02 10.57 -11.01
N GLN A 232 12.88 10.07 -11.55
CA GLN A 232 12.47 8.67 -11.35
C GLN A 232 13.54 7.71 -11.87
N LEU A 233 13.97 7.86 -13.12
CA LEU A 233 14.97 6.98 -13.73
C LEU A 233 16.32 7.06 -13.01
N GLU A 234 16.73 8.25 -12.59
CA GLU A 234 17.98 8.47 -11.86
C GLU A 234 17.99 7.71 -10.53
N VAL A 235 16.97 7.90 -9.69
CA VAL A 235 16.95 7.26 -8.36
C VAL A 235 16.76 5.75 -8.45
N LEU A 236 16.02 5.25 -9.45
CA LEU A 236 15.91 3.82 -9.73
C LEU A 236 17.28 3.19 -10.02
N ASP A 237 18.02 3.76 -10.96
CA ASP A 237 19.33 3.26 -11.33
C ASP A 237 20.35 3.41 -10.19
N HIS A 238 20.18 4.41 -9.33
CA HIS A 238 21.08 4.69 -8.21
C HIS A 238 20.98 3.69 -7.06
N VAL A 239 19.76 3.29 -6.66
CA VAL A 239 19.56 2.44 -5.46
C VAL A 239 18.80 1.14 -5.72
N GLN A 240 18.36 0.89 -6.95
CA GLN A 240 17.74 -0.35 -7.39
C GLN A 240 16.65 -0.85 -6.41
N PRO A 241 15.60 -0.05 -6.11
CA PRO A 241 14.62 -0.41 -5.11
C PRO A 241 13.79 -1.63 -5.53
N ASP A 242 13.32 -2.40 -4.54
CA ASP A 242 12.40 -3.51 -4.77
C ASP A 242 10.96 -3.01 -4.95
N MET A 243 10.64 -1.81 -4.41
CA MET A 243 9.35 -1.15 -4.53
C MET A 243 9.52 0.36 -4.67
N VAL A 244 8.75 0.95 -5.58
CA VAL A 244 8.56 2.42 -5.67
C VAL A 244 7.13 2.75 -5.30
N TRP A 245 6.96 3.46 -4.21
CA TRP A 245 5.66 3.98 -3.82
C TRP A 245 5.50 5.38 -4.43
N ASN A 246 4.46 5.58 -5.26
CA ASN A 246 4.12 6.87 -5.85
C ASN A 246 2.87 7.44 -5.18
N ASP A 247 2.95 8.70 -4.83
CA ASP A 247 1.82 9.45 -4.31
C ASP A 247 0.90 9.92 -5.45
N PHE A 248 -0.21 10.58 -5.10
CA PHE A 248 -1.22 11.11 -6.01
C PHE A 248 -0.66 12.16 -6.98
N SER A 249 -1.54 12.63 -7.88
CA SER A 249 -1.25 13.66 -8.90
C SER A 249 -0.50 13.13 -10.13
N LEU A 250 -0.50 11.82 -10.33
CA LEU A 250 -0.03 11.24 -11.58
C LEU A 250 -1.00 11.58 -12.73
N ASP A 251 -2.31 11.48 -12.49
CA ASP A 251 -3.38 11.84 -13.43
C ASP A 251 -4.62 12.40 -12.71
N SER A 252 -4.41 13.15 -11.64
CA SER A 252 -5.48 13.78 -10.85
C SER A 252 -5.30 15.30 -10.82
N PRO A 253 -5.97 16.07 -11.68
CA PRO A 253 -5.80 17.51 -11.76
C PRO A 253 -6.48 18.30 -10.61
N GLY A 254 -7.07 17.63 -9.63
CA GLY A 254 -7.97 18.23 -8.64
C GLY A 254 -7.42 19.39 -7.81
N TYR A 255 -6.10 19.51 -7.64
CA TYR A 255 -5.46 20.57 -6.85
C TYR A 255 -4.83 21.69 -7.70
N CYS A 256 -4.86 21.56 -9.02
CA CYS A 256 -4.15 22.42 -9.96
C CYS A 256 -5.09 23.26 -10.83
N GLN A 257 -6.38 23.13 -10.67
CA GLN A 257 -7.36 23.89 -11.45
C GLN A 257 -7.11 25.39 -11.26
N ASP A 258 -6.85 26.08 -12.38
CA ASP A 258 -6.64 27.54 -12.44
C ASP A 258 -5.28 28.07 -11.93
N ALA A 259 -4.27 27.23 -11.70
CA ALA A 259 -2.94 27.65 -11.32
C ALA A 259 -2.03 27.78 -12.56
N PRO A 260 -1.78 29.00 -13.10
CA PRO A 260 -0.93 29.16 -14.27
C PRO A 260 0.53 28.76 -13.97
N GLY A 261 1.13 28.03 -14.91
CA GLY A 261 2.54 27.59 -14.82
C GLY A 261 2.73 26.18 -14.25
N PHE A 262 1.69 25.51 -13.77
CA PHE A 262 1.76 24.13 -13.28
C PHE A 262 1.27 23.11 -14.31
N ALA A 263 1.79 21.88 -14.21
CA ALA A 263 1.56 20.83 -15.20
C ALA A 263 0.20 20.12 -15.04
N CYS A 264 -0.39 20.09 -13.85
CA CYS A 264 -1.67 19.50 -13.46
C CYS A 264 -1.82 17.98 -13.57
N SER A 265 -0.91 17.28 -14.19
CA SER A 265 -0.76 15.81 -14.26
C SER A 265 0.57 15.47 -14.89
N ILE A 266 1.04 14.25 -14.73
CA ILE A 266 2.19 13.72 -15.45
C ILE A 266 1.71 13.13 -16.78
N GLY A 267 2.41 13.41 -17.88
CA GLY A 267 2.07 12.90 -19.20
C GLY A 267 2.02 11.36 -19.23
N GLU A 268 1.04 10.78 -19.92
CA GLU A 268 0.90 9.33 -20.04
C GLU A 268 2.16 8.67 -20.59
N GLN A 269 2.81 9.33 -21.54
CA GLN A 269 4.03 8.84 -22.16
C GLN A 269 5.18 8.71 -21.16
N GLN A 270 5.33 9.68 -20.25
CA GLN A 270 6.34 9.64 -19.19
C GLN A 270 6.02 8.57 -18.15
N ARG A 271 4.75 8.40 -17.79
CA ARG A 271 4.29 7.34 -16.88
C ARG A 271 4.58 5.95 -17.45
N LEU A 272 4.28 5.73 -18.74
CA LEU A 272 4.59 4.47 -19.43
C LEU A 272 6.10 4.25 -19.60
N ALA A 273 6.87 5.30 -19.86
CA ALA A 273 8.32 5.24 -19.92
C ALA A 273 8.94 4.84 -18.56
N PHE A 274 8.42 5.37 -17.45
CA PHE A 274 8.81 4.96 -16.10
C PHE A 274 8.51 3.48 -15.86
N LEU A 275 7.28 3.01 -16.13
CA LEU A 275 6.89 1.62 -15.93
C LEU A 275 7.78 0.66 -16.72
N ALA A 276 7.95 0.93 -18.03
CA ALA A 276 8.77 0.09 -18.90
C ALA A 276 10.23 0.03 -18.43
N HIS A 277 10.81 1.19 -18.08
CA HIS A 277 12.18 1.25 -17.55
C HIS A 277 12.31 0.44 -16.25
N TYR A 278 11.44 0.68 -15.28
CA TYR A 278 11.53 0.02 -13.98
C TYR A 278 11.36 -1.50 -14.09
N PHE A 279 10.41 -1.97 -14.88
CA PHE A 279 10.20 -3.41 -15.08
C PHE A 279 11.37 -4.06 -15.83
N ASN A 280 11.93 -3.40 -16.85
CA ASN A 280 13.13 -3.87 -17.54
C ASN A 280 14.35 -3.93 -16.61
N ARG A 281 14.52 -2.91 -15.73
CA ARG A 281 15.55 -2.92 -14.68
C ARG A 281 15.32 -4.06 -13.69
N GLY A 282 14.07 -4.34 -13.32
CA GLY A 282 13.73 -5.51 -12.50
C GLY A 282 14.24 -6.81 -13.11
N VAL A 283 14.02 -7.01 -14.41
CA VAL A 283 14.54 -8.18 -15.14
C VAL A 283 16.08 -8.20 -15.10
N GLU A 284 16.74 -7.08 -15.38
CA GLU A 284 18.20 -6.97 -15.35
C GLU A 284 18.79 -7.26 -13.96
N TRP A 285 18.15 -6.73 -12.90
CA TRP A 285 18.57 -6.95 -11.51
C TRP A 285 18.17 -8.33 -10.96
N SER A 286 17.43 -9.13 -11.72
CA SER A 286 16.83 -10.39 -11.24
C SER A 286 15.95 -10.16 -10.00
N LYS A 287 15.13 -9.13 -10.04
CA LYS A 287 14.19 -8.75 -8.97
C LYS A 287 12.76 -8.70 -9.49
N ASP A 288 11.85 -9.23 -8.71
CA ASP A 288 10.41 -8.99 -8.89
C ASP A 288 10.08 -7.62 -8.26
N VAL A 289 10.09 -6.57 -9.06
CA VAL A 289 9.84 -5.20 -8.60
C VAL A 289 8.36 -4.85 -8.67
N LEU A 290 7.93 -3.84 -7.90
CA LEU A 290 6.57 -3.32 -7.97
C LEU A 290 6.53 -1.80 -7.77
N THR A 291 5.48 -1.18 -8.28
CA THR A 291 5.15 0.22 -7.99
C THR A 291 3.71 0.35 -7.51
N THR A 292 3.41 1.46 -6.81
CA THR A 292 2.06 1.75 -6.31
C THR A 292 1.51 3.03 -6.92
N TYR A 293 0.21 3.25 -6.74
CA TYR A 293 -0.50 4.47 -7.08
C TYR A 293 -1.69 4.63 -6.14
N LYS A 294 -2.13 5.87 -5.86
CA LYS A 294 -3.33 6.12 -5.05
C LYS A 294 -4.57 5.57 -5.77
N HIS A 295 -5.41 4.80 -5.09
CA HIS A 295 -6.56 4.09 -5.66
C HIS A 295 -7.56 4.99 -6.40
N PHE A 296 -7.60 6.29 -6.06
CA PHE A 296 -8.43 7.31 -6.71
C PHE A 296 -7.74 8.02 -7.89
N ASP A 297 -6.46 7.74 -8.14
CA ASP A 297 -5.68 8.31 -9.25
C ASP A 297 -5.66 7.34 -10.43
N SER A 298 -5.91 7.83 -11.65
CA SER A 298 -5.92 7.00 -12.87
C SER A 298 -4.56 6.91 -13.56
N GLY A 299 -3.49 7.41 -12.91
CA GLY A 299 -2.16 7.48 -13.51
C GLY A 299 -1.52 6.15 -13.84
N PHE A 300 -1.81 5.11 -13.06
CA PHE A 300 -1.43 3.72 -13.35
C PHE A 300 -2.68 2.82 -13.34
N ARG A 301 -2.49 1.55 -13.74
CA ARG A 301 -3.55 0.55 -13.79
C ARG A 301 -3.28 -0.55 -12.76
N ASN A 302 -4.34 -1.13 -12.21
CA ASN A 302 -4.25 -2.25 -11.28
C ASN A 302 -3.69 -3.55 -11.89
N THR A 303 -3.52 -3.59 -13.21
CA THR A 303 -2.84 -4.65 -13.94
C THR A 303 -1.33 -4.52 -13.94
N SER A 304 -0.80 -3.30 -13.76
CA SER A 304 0.64 -3.00 -13.78
C SER A 304 1.18 -2.44 -12.47
N ALA A 305 0.31 -2.00 -11.56
CA ALA A 305 0.70 -1.39 -10.29
C ALA A 305 -0.28 -1.75 -9.16
N VAL A 306 0.14 -1.60 -7.91
CA VAL A 306 -0.66 -1.89 -6.72
C VAL A 306 -1.39 -0.63 -6.27
N ALA A 307 -2.71 -0.71 -6.13
CA ALA A 307 -3.52 0.38 -5.59
C ALA A 307 -3.21 0.59 -4.10
N ASP A 308 -3.05 1.84 -3.69
CA ASP A 308 -2.80 2.27 -2.32
C ASP A 308 -3.98 3.08 -1.78
N PHE A 309 -4.44 2.73 -0.56
CA PHE A 309 -5.51 3.41 0.17
C PHE A 309 -4.92 4.18 1.35
N GLU A 310 -4.91 5.49 1.28
CA GLU A 310 -4.31 6.32 2.33
C GLU A 310 -5.11 6.28 3.63
N ARG A 311 -4.46 5.89 4.74
CA ARG A 311 -5.07 5.82 6.09
C ARG A 311 -6.43 5.13 6.10
N GLY A 312 -6.57 4.05 5.32
CA GLY A 312 -7.86 3.42 5.16
C GLY A 312 -7.79 2.05 4.53
N GLY A 313 -8.74 1.76 3.67
CA GLY A 313 -8.82 0.51 2.92
C GLY A 313 -10.25 0.19 2.49
N PRO A 314 -10.43 -0.84 1.70
CA PRO A 314 -11.76 -1.34 1.32
C PRO A 314 -12.60 -1.76 2.52
N ALA A 315 -13.92 -1.72 2.37
CA ALA A 315 -14.85 -2.23 3.38
C ALA A 315 -14.85 -3.76 3.48
N ASP A 316 -14.55 -4.45 2.38
CA ASP A 316 -14.54 -5.90 2.24
C ASP A 316 -13.30 -6.37 1.47
N ILE A 317 -13.21 -7.66 1.17
CA ILE A 317 -12.13 -8.23 0.36
C ILE A 317 -12.14 -7.62 -1.04
N VAL A 318 -11.04 -7.01 -1.43
CA VAL A 318 -10.81 -6.48 -2.79
C VAL A 318 -9.69 -7.26 -3.46
N ARG A 319 -9.85 -7.48 -4.75
CA ARG A 319 -8.85 -8.08 -5.64
C ARG A 319 -8.79 -7.28 -6.95
N PRO A 320 -7.63 -7.06 -7.52
CA PRO A 320 -6.31 -7.60 -7.14
C PRO A 320 -5.78 -7.06 -5.80
N TYR A 321 -4.59 -7.53 -5.42
CA TYR A 321 -3.90 -7.20 -4.17
C TYR A 321 -3.66 -5.68 -4.03
N TRP A 322 -3.73 -5.17 -2.81
CA TRP A 322 -3.65 -3.73 -2.54
C TRP A 322 -2.74 -3.42 -1.34
N LEU A 323 -2.48 -2.14 -1.12
CA LEU A 323 -1.70 -1.61 0.00
C LEU A 323 -2.52 -0.55 0.73
N THR A 324 -2.28 -0.36 2.02
CA THR A 324 -2.55 0.89 2.72
C THR A 324 -1.26 1.50 3.21
N ASP A 325 -1.06 2.79 2.97
CA ASP A 325 -0.14 3.58 3.76
C ASP A 325 -0.90 4.18 4.95
N ASP A 326 -0.34 4.02 6.16
CA ASP A 326 -0.91 4.53 7.41
C ASP A 326 0.20 5.12 8.28
N ALA A 327 -0.12 5.83 9.31
CA ALA A 327 0.88 6.45 10.19
C ALA A 327 0.61 6.16 11.66
N ILE A 328 1.69 6.03 12.44
CA ILE A 328 1.59 6.00 13.90
C ILE A 328 1.01 7.32 14.43
N SER A 329 1.31 8.43 13.76
CA SER A 329 0.75 9.75 14.11
C SER A 329 -0.66 9.93 13.59
N ALA A 330 -1.53 10.56 14.40
CA ALA A 330 -2.94 10.72 14.09
C ALA A 330 -3.26 11.91 13.17
N SER A 331 -2.33 12.86 12.98
CA SER A 331 -2.63 14.15 12.34
C SER A 331 -1.68 14.56 11.22
N SER A 332 -0.43 14.13 11.25
CA SER A 332 0.59 14.51 10.27
C SER A 332 1.43 13.30 9.90
N TRP A 333 1.96 13.27 8.69
CA TRP A 333 2.93 12.27 8.27
C TRP A 333 4.33 12.59 8.81
N SER A 334 4.69 13.87 8.91
CA SER A 334 5.94 14.32 9.52
C SER A 334 5.77 14.68 11.00
N TYR A 335 6.89 14.76 11.72
CA TYR A 335 6.89 15.17 13.11
C TYR A 335 6.50 16.66 13.26
N THR A 336 5.57 16.91 14.19
CA THR A 336 5.21 18.27 14.67
C THR A 336 5.19 18.30 16.19
N VAL A 337 5.48 19.45 16.79
CA VAL A 337 5.43 19.61 18.24
C VAL A 337 4.01 19.35 18.75
N GLY A 338 3.87 18.44 19.71
CA GLY A 338 2.56 18.08 20.29
C GLY A 338 1.74 17.09 19.47
N ILE A 339 2.34 16.45 18.46
CA ILE A 339 1.70 15.42 17.66
C ILE A 339 1.12 14.29 18.53
N LYS A 340 -0.04 13.77 18.14
CA LYS A 340 -0.71 12.65 18.82
C LYS A 340 -0.46 11.35 18.08
N TYR A 341 -0.39 10.26 18.83
CA TYR A 341 -0.14 8.92 18.29
C TYR A 341 -1.32 7.99 18.52
N TYR A 342 -1.56 7.10 17.59
CA TYR A 342 -2.43 5.95 17.79
C TYR A 342 -1.78 4.93 18.72
N SER A 343 -2.59 4.15 19.41
CA SER A 343 -2.10 3.07 20.28
C SER A 343 -1.58 1.89 19.48
N SER A 344 -0.70 1.11 20.07
CA SER A 344 -0.22 -0.16 19.50
C SER A 344 -1.38 -1.11 19.16
N THR A 345 -2.42 -1.15 20.01
CA THR A 345 -3.62 -1.96 19.75
C THR A 345 -4.35 -1.55 18.48
N GLN A 346 -4.53 -0.24 18.25
CA GLN A 346 -5.17 0.26 17.03
C GLN A 346 -4.34 -0.11 15.78
N MET A 347 -3.02 0.03 15.83
CA MET A 347 -2.14 -0.30 14.70
C MET A 347 -2.13 -1.81 14.42
N ILE A 348 -2.10 -2.67 15.46
CA ILE A 348 -2.17 -4.12 15.30
C ILE A 348 -3.53 -4.55 14.75
N HIS A 349 -4.63 -4.05 15.30
CA HIS A 349 -5.99 -4.36 14.80
C HIS A 349 -6.18 -3.88 13.35
N SER A 350 -5.63 -2.72 13.00
CA SER A 350 -5.64 -2.21 11.63
C SER A 350 -4.83 -3.11 10.68
N LEU A 351 -3.63 -3.54 11.07
CA LEU A 351 -2.84 -4.49 10.29
C LEU A 351 -3.63 -5.79 10.03
N LEU A 352 -4.23 -6.36 11.08
CA LEU A 352 -5.01 -7.60 10.97
C LEU A 352 -6.24 -7.43 10.06
N ASP A 353 -6.91 -6.29 10.12
CA ASP A 353 -8.04 -5.97 9.25
C ASP A 353 -7.61 -5.87 7.77
N ARG A 354 -6.49 -5.16 7.47
CA ARG A 354 -5.98 -5.00 6.10
C ARG A 354 -5.61 -6.35 5.49
N ILE A 355 -4.85 -7.17 6.21
CA ILE A 355 -4.42 -8.47 5.68
C ILE A 355 -5.58 -9.44 5.48
N SER A 356 -6.60 -9.40 6.35
CA SER A 356 -7.81 -10.22 6.18
C SER A 356 -8.62 -9.84 4.94
N LYS A 357 -8.51 -8.58 4.48
CA LYS A 357 -9.16 -8.03 3.28
C LYS A 357 -8.28 -8.08 2.01
N ASN A 358 -7.17 -8.83 2.05
CA ASN A 358 -6.25 -9.03 0.92
C ASN A 358 -5.30 -7.85 0.65
N GLY A 359 -4.90 -7.10 1.69
CA GLY A 359 -3.98 -5.98 1.57
C GLY A 359 -2.72 -6.11 2.43
N ASN A 360 -1.76 -5.23 2.20
CA ASN A 360 -0.60 -4.99 3.06
C ASN A 360 -0.74 -3.67 3.82
N MET A 361 0.09 -3.47 4.84
CA MET A 361 0.21 -2.21 5.55
C MET A 361 1.64 -1.67 5.43
N LEU A 362 1.77 -0.42 5.00
CA LEU A 362 2.98 0.39 5.04
C LEU A 362 2.82 1.45 6.12
N LEU A 363 3.52 1.29 7.25
CA LEU A 363 3.36 2.15 8.42
C LEU A 363 4.41 3.25 8.45
N ASN A 364 3.95 4.50 8.50
CA ASN A 364 4.84 5.66 8.60
C ASN A 364 5.30 5.92 10.03
N ILE A 365 6.58 6.21 10.17
CA ILE A 365 7.17 6.87 11.34
C ILE A 365 7.56 8.31 11.01
N SER A 366 7.58 9.17 12.01
CA SER A 366 7.86 10.60 11.88
C SER A 366 8.95 11.03 12.86
N PRO A 367 10.23 10.91 12.49
CA PRO A 367 11.34 11.39 13.31
C PRO A 367 11.37 12.92 13.40
N THR A 368 11.96 13.45 14.46
CA THR A 368 12.16 14.90 14.64
C THR A 368 13.11 15.47 13.59
N ALA A 369 13.13 16.79 13.41
CA ALA A 369 14.06 17.44 12.48
C ALA A 369 15.54 17.10 12.76
N ALA A 370 15.90 16.90 14.02
CA ALA A 370 17.26 16.51 14.44
C ALA A 370 17.58 15.01 14.21
N GLY A 371 16.62 14.22 13.75
CA GLY A 371 16.81 12.79 13.48
C GLY A 371 16.57 11.88 14.70
N ILE A 372 15.82 12.33 15.70
CA ILE A 372 15.43 11.49 16.84
C ILE A 372 14.09 10.81 16.55
N LEU A 373 14.02 9.49 16.63
CA LEU A 373 12.76 8.76 16.62
C LEU A 373 12.15 8.80 18.02
N PRO A 374 10.94 9.42 18.21
CA PRO A 374 10.29 9.51 19.51
C PRO A 374 10.04 8.15 20.17
N ASP A 375 10.18 8.10 21.51
CA ASP A 375 10.04 6.85 22.28
C ASP A 375 8.63 6.25 22.16
N GLU A 376 7.60 7.07 22.03
CA GLU A 376 6.24 6.62 21.82
C GLU A 376 6.09 5.84 20.50
N GLN A 377 6.76 6.27 19.44
CA GLN A 377 6.76 5.55 18.16
C GLN A 377 7.59 4.28 18.24
N LYS A 378 8.76 4.30 18.90
CA LYS A 378 9.56 3.10 19.18
C LYS A 378 8.75 2.06 19.96
N LYS A 379 7.95 2.52 20.94
CA LYS A 379 7.07 1.62 21.69
C LYS A 379 6.03 0.95 20.80
N VAL A 380 5.36 1.69 19.92
CA VAL A 380 4.39 1.11 18.97
C VAL A 380 5.07 0.07 18.07
N LEU A 381 6.24 0.38 17.52
CA LEU A 381 7.01 -0.57 16.70
C LEU A 381 7.40 -1.83 17.51
N SER A 382 7.86 -1.66 18.74
CA SER A 382 8.22 -2.78 19.63
C SER A 382 7.02 -3.66 19.96
N ASP A 383 5.85 -3.08 20.23
CA ASP A 383 4.62 -3.81 20.53
C ASP A 383 4.12 -4.60 19.29
N ILE A 384 4.21 -4.01 18.09
CA ILE A 384 3.92 -4.72 16.83
C ILE A 384 4.90 -5.89 16.66
N GLY A 385 6.19 -5.66 16.91
CA GLY A 385 7.21 -6.71 16.84
C GLY A 385 6.96 -7.85 17.82
N ALA A 386 6.59 -7.54 19.06
CA ALA A 386 6.21 -8.55 20.05
C ALA A 386 4.98 -9.37 19.61
N TYR A 387 3.98 -8.72 19.03
CA TYR A 387 2.80 -9.39 18.46
C TYR A 387 3.19 -10.31 17.29
N LEU A 388 3.93 -9.78 16.32
CA LEU A 388 4.32 -10.53 15.12
C LEU A 388 5.33 -11.65 15.42
N GLY A 389 6.20 -11.47 16.42
CA GLY A 389 7.09 -12.52 16.93
C GLY A 389 6.34 -13.71 17.50
N ARG A 390 5.18 -13.47 18.10
CA ARG A 390 4.31 -14.51 18.69
C ARG A 390 3.37 -15.14 17.65
N TYR A 391 2.71 -14.32 16.85
CA TYR A 391 1.59 -14.72 15.99
C TYR A 391 1.87 -14.58 14.48
N GLY A 392 3.10 -14.36 14.10
CA GLY A 392 3.50 -14.10 12.70
C GLY A 392 3.10 -15.20 11.71
N GLU A 393 2.91 -16.45 12.18
CA GLU A 393 2.39 -17.55 11.36
C GLU A 393 1.01 -17.23 10.77
N SER A 394 0.16 -16.52 11.52
CA SER A 394 -1.17 -16.12 11.06
C SER A 394 -1.18 -14.88 10.16
N VAL A 395 -0.01 -14.23 10.00
CA VAL A 395 0.18 -12.97 9.29
C VAL A 395 0.99 -13.19 8.02
N TYR A 396 2.29 -13.52 8.16
CA TYR A 396 3.19 -13.68 7.03
C TYR A 396 2.83 -14.87 6.15
N GLU A 397 3.06 -14.72 4.82
CA GLU A 397 2.82 -15.78 3.84
C GLU A 397 1.37 -16.28 3.78
N THR A 398 0.45 -15.57 4.42
CA THR A 398 -0.99 -15.89 4.39
C THR A 398 -1.69 -15.24 3.20
N ARG A 399 -2.95 -15.61 3.00
CA ARG A 399 -3.89 -15.02 2.03
C ARG A 399 -5.22 -14.75 2.71
N ALA A 400 -5.99 -13.82 2.17
CA ALA A 400 -7.38 -13.65 2.58
C ALA A 400 -8.17 -14.95 2.35
N TRP A 401 -9.06 -15.25 3.29
CA TRP A 401 -10.09 -16.28 3.10
C TRP A 401 -11.26 -15.70 2.30
N ASP A 402 -12.36 -16.43 2.17
CA ASP A 402 -13.56 -15.98 1.45
C ASP A 402 -14.38 -14.95 2.24
N ILE A 403 -14.18 -14.91 3.56
CA ILE A 403 -14.79 -13.96 4.49
C ILE A 403 -13.66 -13.32 5.27
N TYR A 404 -13.59 -11.96 5.27
CA TYR A 404 -12.50 -11.27 5.97
C TYR A 404 -12.63 -11.32 7.49
N GLY A 405 -13.86 -11.35 8.00
CA GLY A 405 -14.06 -11.31 9.45
C GLY A 405 -15.53 -11.32 9.88
N GLU A 406 -15.69 -11.34 11.19
CA GLU A 406 -16.96 -11.28 11.89
C GLU A 406 -16.88 -10.28 13.03
N GLY A 407 -18.02 -9.83 13.52
CA GLY A 407 -18.15 -8.95 14.68
C GLY A 407 -18.75 -7.59 14.36
N PRO A 408 -19.00 -6.78 15.41
CA PRO A 408 -19.69 -5.49 15.27
C PRO A 408 -18.80 -4.36 14.76
N ASN A 409 -17.46 -4.46 14.95
CA ASN A 409 -16.55 -3.38 14.61
C ASN A 409 -15.94 -3.61 13.22
N THR A 410 -16.13 -2.64 12.36
CA THR A 410 -15.62 -2.63 10.98
C THR A 410 -14.75 -1.39 10.74
N ALA A 411 -13.81 -1.47 9.83
CA ALA A 411 -13.00 -0.34 9.39
C ALA A 411 -12.91 -0.33 7.86
N GLY A 412 -12.45 0.77 7.30
CA GLY A 412 -12.33 0.92 5.86
C GLY A 412 -13.62 1.41 5.20
N GLY A 413 -13.67 1.29 3.89
CA GLY A 413 -14.71 1.81 3.01
C GLY A 413 -14.17 2.85 2.04
N ASP A 414 -13.04 3.47 2.37
CA ASP A 414 -12.28 4.42 1.54
C ASP A 414 -10.94 4.76 2.20
N SER A 415 -10.21 5.74 1.64
CA SER A 415 -9.10 6.43 2.30
C SER A 415 -9.59 7.29 3.48
N PHE A 416 -8.66 7.65 4.37
CA PHE A 416 -8.89 8.52 5.56
C PHE A 416 -9.98 8.01 6.52
N THR A 417 -10.06 6.71 6.70
CA THR A 417 -10.95 6.10 7.71
C THR A 417 -10.20 5.88 9.03
N ALA A 418 -10.94 5.92 10.14
CA ALA A 418 -10.33 5.71 11.44
C ALA A 418 -9.72 4.30 11.56
N PRO A 419 -8.57 4.15 12.27
CA PRO A 419 -8.00 2.85 12.58
C PRO A 419 -8.99 1.96 13.32
N LEU A 420 -8.95 0.66 13.05
CA LEU A 420 -9.83 -0.30 13.71
C LEU A 420 -9.55 -0.35 15.21
N THR A 421 -10.60 -0.22 16.01
CA THR A 421 -10.61 -0.54 17.43
C THR A 421 -11.56 -1.70 17.65
N GLY A 422 -11.05 -2.93 17.58
CA GLY A 422 -11.81 -4.15 17.77
C GLY A 422 -11.86 -4.59 19.24
N ASN A 423 -12.67 -5.58 19.51
CA ASN A 423 -12.79 -6.24 20.82
C ASN A 423 -12.96 -7.75 20.66
N SER A 424 -13.18 -8.46 21.76
CA SER A 424 -13.30 -9.93 21.79
C SER A 424 -14.49 -10.52 21.02
N SER A 425 -15.39 -9.69 20.49
CA SER A 425 -16.47 -10.11 19.60
C SER A 425 -16.09 -10.02 18.12
N ASP A 426 -14.94 -9.46 17.82
CA ASP A 426 -14.45 -9.28 16.44
C ASP A 426 -13.42 -10.35 16.11
N ILE A 427 -13.59 -10.96 14.94
CA ILE A 427 -12.67 -11.96 14.40
C ILE A 427 -12.19 -11.48 13.04
N ARG A 428 -10.91 -11.70 12.72
CA ARG A 428 -10.34 -11.52 11.38
C ARG A 428 -9.75 -12.82 10.88
N PHE A 429 -10.00 -13.14 9.62
CA PHE A 429 -9.59 -14.42 9.04
C PHE A 429 -8.45 -14.25 8.04
N THR A 430 -7.49 -15.16 8.15
CA THR A 430 -6.47 -15.41 7.12
C THR A 430 -6.33 -16.90 6.91
N ARG A 431 -5.76 -17.32 5.79
CA ARG A 431 -5.50 -18.74 5.51
C ARG A 431 -4.06 -18.95 5.00
N ASN A 432 -3.55 -20.15 5.15
CA ASN A 432 -2.30 -20.52 4.51
C ASN A 432 -2.45 -20.66 2.97
N LYS A 433 -1.35 -20.68 2.25
CA LYS A 433 -1.33 -20.85 0.79
C LYS A 433 -1.92 -22.19 0.33
N ALA A 434 -1.69 -23.25 1.10
CA ALA A 434 -2.19 -24.59 0.81
C ALA A 434 -3.72 -24.75 0.99
N LYS A 435 -4.41 -23.73 1.49
CA LYS A 435 -5.86 -23.72 1.73
C LYS A 435 -6.36 -24.82 2.69
N ASN A 436 -5.51 -25.27 3.63
CA ASN A 436 -5.88 -26.30 4.61
C ASN A 436 -5.72 -25.84 6.07
N VAL A 437 -5.32 -24.59 6.30
CA VAL A 437 -5.29 -23.95 7.63
C VAL A 437 -5.99 -22.61 7.55
N LEU A 438 -6.98 -22.43 8.43
CA LEU A 438 -7.66 -21.15 8.67
C LEU A 438 -7.20 -20.59 10.02
N TYR A 439 -6.79 -19.34 10.03
CA TYR A 439 -6.51 -18.59 11.25
C TYR A 439 -7.70 -17.68 11.56
N ALA A 440 -8.27 -17.84 12.75
CA ALA A 440 -9.32 -16.98 13.28
C ALA A 440 -8.72 -16.12 14.41
N THR A 441 -8.40 -14.87 14.07
CA THR A 441 -7.79 -13.92 14.99
C THR A 441 -8.85 -13.12 15.72
N VAL A 442 -9.02 -13.37 17.03
CA VAL A 442 -9.96 -12.69 17.92
C VAL A 442 -9.31 -11.41 18.45
N LEU A 443 -9.94 -10.25 18.25
CA LEU A 443 -9.38 -8.93 18.58
C LEU A 443 -9.51 -8.58 20.08
N GLY A 444 -9.27 -9.54 20.94
CA GLY A 444 -9.29 -9.45 22.39
C GLY A 444 -9.65 -10.79 23.02
N TRP A 445 -9.36 -10.97 24.31
CA TRP A 445 -9.74 -12.20 25.00
C TRP A 445 -11.21 -12.14 25.44
N PRO A 446 -12.08 -13.13 25.08
CA PRO A 446 -13.48 -13.09 25.46
C PRO A 446 -13.67 -13.32 26.96
N ASN A 447 -14.66 -12.66 27.55
CA ASN A 447 -15.08 -12.89 28.93
C ASN A 447 -15.75 -14.26 29.11
N SER A 448 -16.36 -14.79 28.05
CA SER A 448 -16.83 -16.17 27.97
C SER A 448 -15.62 -17.10 27.75
N SER A 449 -15.72 -18.32 28.22
CA SER A 449 -14.70 -19.35 27.93
C SER A 449 -14.85 -19.97 26.53
N SER A 450 -15.42 -19.23 25.56
CA SER A 450 -15.63 -19.73 24.20
C SER A 450 -15.62 -18.62 23.16
N VAL A 451 -15.27 -18.99 21.91
CA VAL A 451 -15.38 -18.20 20.72
C VAL A 451 -16.37 -18.87 19.76
N SER A 452 -17.25 -18.09 19.14
CA SER A 452 -18.22 -18.55 18.15
C SER A 452 -17.84 -18.04 16.77
N VAL A 453 -17.51 -18.93 15.83
CA VAL A 453 -17.20 -18.64 14.44
C VAL A 453 -18.45 -18.93 13.61
N LYS A 454 -19.22 -17.89 13.29
CA LYS A 454 -20.53 -18.01 12.61
C LYS A 454 -20.40 -18.49 11.17
N SER A 455 -19.36 -18.06 10.47
CA SER A 455 -19.07 -18.46 9.08
C SER A 455 -18.79 -19.96 8.94
N LEU A 456 -18.57 -20.67 10.03
CA LEU A 456 -18.39 -22.13 10.07
C LEU A 456 -19.58 -22.87 10.73
N SER A 457 -20.77 -22.25 10.71
CA SER A 457 -22.02 -22.90 11.18
C SER A 457 -22.54 -23.94 10.18
N SER A 458 -23.41 -24.82 10.62
CA SER A 458 -24.10 -25.74 9.71
C SER A 458 -25.08 -25.01 8.78
N SER A 459 -25.67 -23.89 9.23
CA SER A 459 -26.50 -23.04 8.36
C SER A 459 -25.73 -22.35 7.24
N ALA A 460 -24.41 -22.15 7.37
CA ALA A 460 -23.54 -21.70 6.28
C ALA A 460 -23.18 -22.85 5.30
N GLN A 461 -23.84 -24.00 5.41
CA GLN A 461 -23.63 -25.20 4.57
C GLN A 461 -22.17 -25.68 4.60
N VAL A 462 -21.52 -25.57 5.74
CA VAL A 462 -20.14 -26.00 5.97
C VAL A 462 -20.14 -27.36 6.62
N ASP A 463 -19.45 -28.34 6.00
CA ASP A 463 -19.15 -29.61 6.57
C ASP A 463 -17.78 -29.59 7.24
N LEU A 464 -17.73 -29.78 8.55
CA LEU A 464 -16.50 -29.85 9.36
C LEU A 464 -15.99 -31.26 9.59
N GLY A 465 -16.49 -32.28 8.87
CA GLY A 465 -16.02 -33.66 8.99
C GLY A 465 -14.53 -33.85 8.72
N ASN A 466 -13.89 -32.89 8.01
CA ASN A 466 -12.46 -32.87 7.76
C ASN A 466 -11.64 -31.94 8.69
N LEU A 467 -12.24 -31.29 9.70
CA LEU A 467 -11.53 -30.47 10.70
C LEU A 467 -10.72 -31.40 11.63
N ALA A 468 -9.41 -31.35 11.50
CA ALA A 468 -8.48 -32.23 12.21
C ALA A 468 -8.14 -31.72 13.61
N SER A 469 -7.87 -30.42 13.75
CA SER A 469 -7.54 -29.80 15.04
C SER A 469 -7.97 -28.34 15.10
N VAL A 470 -8.19 -27.87 16.34
CA VAL A 470 -8.33 -26.47 16.71
C VAL A 470 -7.37 -26.22 17.86
N GLU A 471 -6.48 -25.24 17.67
CA GLU A 471 -5.42 -24.91 18.61
C GLU A 471 -5.33 -23.42 18.80
N LEU A 472 -4.99 -22.96 20.01
CA LEU A 472 -4.66 -21.58 20.32
C LEU A 472 -3.15 -21.41 20.14
N LEU A 473 -2.71 -20.39 19.39
CA LEU A 473 -1.29 -20.02 19.39
C LEU A 473 -0.92 -19.49 20.79
N GLY A 474 0.13 -20.05 21.34
CA GLY A 474 0.55 -19.77 22.71
C GLY A 474 1.40 -18.52 22.88
N ASP A 475 2.10 -18.45 24.02
CA ASP A 475 2.90 -17.29 24.41
C ASP A 475 4.24 -17.19 23.67
N THR A 476 4.74 -18.32 23.15
CA THR A 476 6.01 -18.43 22.44
C THR A 476 5.80 -18.81 20.99
N SER A 477 6.73 -18.43 20.12
CA SER A 477 6.68 -18.77 18.70
C SER A 477 6.66 -20.30 18.52
N GLY A 478 5.69 -20.78 17.73
CA GLY A 478 5.53 -22.21 17.42
C GLY A 478 4.91 -23.06 18.53
N GLU A 479 4.50 -22.48 19.65
CA GLU A 479 3.72 -23.17 20.68
C GLU A 479 2.23 -23.20 20.32
N TYR A 480 1.62 -24.37 20.48
CA TYR A 480 0.19 -24.58 20.27
C TYR A 480 -0.45 -25.17 21.52
N ILE A 481 -1.52 -24.52 21.97
CA ILE A 481 -2.32 -24.98 23.12
C ILE A 481 -3.62 -25.58 22.60
N LYS A 482 -3.87 -26.86 22.86
CA LYS A 482 -5.11 -27.49 22.48
C LYS A 482 -6.28 -26.80 23.15
N VAL A 483 -7.32 -26.50 22.40
CA VAL A 483 -8.59 -26.01 22.98
C VAL A 483 -9.29 -27.14 23.77
N VAL A 484 -10.17 -26.76 24.70
CA VAL A 484 -10.90 -27.73 25.53
C VAL A 484 -11.80 -28.62 24.67
N GLY A 485 -12.35 -28.09 23.60
CA GLY A 485 -13.15 -28.78 22.61
C GLY A 485 -13.87 -27.83 21.68
N TRP A 486 -14.56 -28.36 20.71
CA TRP A 486 -15.42 -27.57 19.81
C TRP A 486 -16.68 -28.33 19.43
N LYS A 487 -17.72 -27.60 19.06
CA LYS A 487 -18.97 -28.14 18.55
C LYS A 487 -19.55 -27.23 17.49
N GLN A 488 -19.97 -27.78 16.36
CA GLN A 488 -20.76 -27.09 15.35
C GLN A 488 -22.26 -27.20 15.67
N ASP A 489 -22.95 -26.07 15.54
CA ASP A 489 -24.41 -26.01 15.53
C ASP A 489 -24.91 -25.10 14.37
N ASP A 490 -26.22 -24.80 14.33
CA ASP A 490 -26.86 -24.02 13.29
C ASP A 490 -26.36 -22.56 13.27
N SER A 491 -25.81 -22.09 14.37
CA SER A 491 -25.41 -20.68 14.52
C SER A 491 -23.90 -20.45 14.35
N ALA A 492 -23.07 -21.43 14.72
CA ALA A 492 -21.60 -21.26 14.73
C ALA A 492 -20.84 -22.58 14.86
N LEU A 493 -19.54 -22.52 14.63
CA LEU A 493 -18.56 -23.39 15.28
C LEU A 493 -18.20 -22.76 16.62
N VAL A 494 -18.65 -23.38 17.74
CA VAL A 494 -18.34 -22.93 19.10
C VAL A 494 -17.06 -23.62 19.57
N ILE A 495 -16.03 -22.84 19.91
CA ILE A 495 -14.72 -23.33 20.37
C ILE A 495 -14.57 -22.99 21.84
N HIS A 496 -14.37 -24.00 22.69
CA HIS A 496 -14.13 -23.82 24.11
C HIS A 496 -12.65 -23.59 24.39
N LEU A 497 -12.34 -22.42 24.91
CA LEU A 497 -10.96 -21.96 25.11
C LEU A 497 -10.27 -22.61 26.30
N PRO A 498 -8.95 -22.80 26.27
CA PRO A 498 -8.15 -23.10 27.46
C PRO A 498 -8.08 -21.88 28.39
N SER A 499 -7.23 -21.93 29.41
CA SER A 499 -6.89 -20.75 30.21
C SER A 499 -6.27 -19.65 29.31
N LYS A 500 -6.54 -18.38 29.66
CA LYS A 500 -5.98 -17.23 28.95
C LYS A 500 -4.45 -17.29 28.97
N PRO A 501 -3.78 -17.20 27.82
CA PRO A 501 -2.33 -17.00 27.76
C PRO A 501 -1.95 -15.59 28.24
N ALA A 502 -0.66 -15.22 28.16
CA ALA A 502 -0.22 -13.87 28.46
C ALA A 502 -1.01 -12.80 27.65
N ASP A 503 -1.14 -11.62 28.24
CA ASP A 503 -1.89 -10.53 27.63
C ASP A 503 -1.35 -10.17 26.24
N SER A 504 -2.25 -9.98 25.31
CA SER A 504 -1.96 -9.58 23.93
C SER A 504 -3.11 -8.74 23.35
N GLN A 505 -2.82 -8.00 22.30
CA GLN A 505 -3.80 -7.17 21.60
C GLN A 505 -4.85 -8.02 20.85
N ALA A 506 -4.44 -9.21 20.38
CA ALA A 506 -5.33 -10.17 19.74
C ALA A 506 -4.82 -11.60 19.98
N TYR A 507 -5.68 -12.60 19.78
CA TYR A 507 -5.40 -14.01 20.03
C TYR A 507 -5.79 -14.85 18.82
N VAL A 508 -4.98 -15.83 18.46
CA VAL A 508 -5.12 -16.57 17.20
C VAL A 508 -5.53 -18.01 17.46
N LEU A 509 -6.65 -18.41 16.90
CA LEU A 509 -7.07 -19.80 16.77
C LEU A 509 -6.65 -20.34 15.41
N LYS A 510 -5.92 -21.46 15.40
CA LYS A 510 -5.50 -22.20 14.21
C LYS A 510 -6.44 -23.40 14.03
N LEU A 511 -7.15 -23.40 12.91
CA LEU A 511 -8.04 -24.47 12.50
C LEU A 511 -7.38 -25.25 11.37
N SER A 512 -6.99 -26.49 11.61
CA SER A 512 -6.31 -27.34 10.62
C SER A 512 -7.27 -28.36 10.04
N PHE A 513 -7.29 -28.47 8.71
CA PHE A 513 -8.15 -29.37 7.96
C PHE A 513 -7.32 -30.46 7.27
N ASN A 514 -7.82 -31.69 7.20
CA ASN A 514 -7.16 -32.81 6.51
C ASN A 514 -7.06 -32.56 5.00
N ASN A 515 -8.02 -31.86 4.43
CA ASN A 515 -8.08 -31.52 3.01
C ASN A 515 -8.06 -29.97 2.85
N THR A 516 -9.11 -29.41 2.25
CA THR A 516 -9.25 -27.96 2.08
C THR A 516 -10.17 -27.36 3.14
N ILE A 517 -9.99 -26.10 3.47
CA ILE A 517 -10.93 -25.31 4.23
C ILE A 517 -12.27 -25.35 3.48
N PRO A 518 -13.38 -25.71 4.14
CA PRO A 518 -14.67 -25.75 3.47
C PRO A 518 -15.13 -24.35 3.02
N VAL A 519 -15.86 -24.32 1.92
CA VAL A 519 -16.36 -23.08 1.29
C VAL A 519 -17.73 -22.74 1.88
N PRO A 520 -17.86 -21.65 2.67
CA PRO A 520 -19.13 -21.27 3.28
C PRO A 520 -20.10 -20.72 2.23
N GLN A 521 -21.40 -20.88 2.47
CA GLN A 521 -22.41 -20.17 1.71
C GLN A 521 -22.63 -18.77 2.29
N ILE A 522 -22.24 -17.74 1.55
CA ILE A 522 -22.50 -16.35 1.91
C ILE A 522 -23.97 -16.02 1.66
N ALA A 523 -24.63 -15.38 2.61
CA ALA A 523 -26.02 -14.95 2.46
C ALA A 523 -26.19 -14.00 1.26
N GLY A 524 -27.08 -14.32 0.34
CA GLY A 524 -27.28 -13.54 -0.89
C GLY A 524 -26.11 -13.62 -1.89
N GLY A 525 -25.22 -14.60 -1.73
CA GLY A 525 -24.08 -14.86 -2.59
C GLY A 525 -24.13 -16.22 -3.28
N ALA A 526 -23.00 -16.60 -3.87
CA ALA A 526 -22.82 -17.89 -4.53
C ALA A 526 -21.43 -18.46 -4.30
N SER A 527 -21.25 -19.76 -4.52
CA SER A 527 -19.94 -20.42 -4.41
C SER A 527 -19.63 -21.16 -5.72
N LEU A 528 -18.40 -21.04 -6.18
CA LEU A 528 -17.84 -21.72 -7.34
C LEU A 528 -16.83 -22.77 -6.89
N PHE A 529 -16.85 -23.97 -7.46
CA PHE A 529 -15.98 -25.07 -7.12
C PHE A 529 -15.23 -25.59 -8.35
N THR A 530 -13.96 -25.95 -8.17
CA THR A 530 -13.12 -26.56 -9.23
C THR A 530 -13.28 -28.08 -9.27
N SER A 531 -14.25 -28.63 -8.59
CA SER A 531 -14.64 -30.03 -8.59
C SER A 531 -16.14 -30.17 -8.85
N ASP A 532 -16.58 -31.38 -9.09
CA ASP A 532 -17.99 -31.73 -9.28
C ASP A 532 -18.78 -31.86 -7.94
N THR A 533 -18.12 -31.54 -6.80
CA THR A 533 -18.73 -31.59 -5.47
C THR A 533 -18.48 -30.29 -4.67
N VAL A 534 -19.41 -29.96 -3.78
CA VAL A 534 -19.31 -28.80 -2.87
C VAL A 534 -18.27 -28.96 -1.75
N ASN A 535 -17.67 -30.13 -1.61
CA ASN A 535 -16.61 -30.41 -0.63
C ASN A 535 -15.20 -30.23 -1.23
N GLY A 536 -15.12 -29.87 -2.49
CA GLY A 536 -13.86 -29.60 -3.19
C GLY A 536 -13.35 -28.17 -3.01
N PRO A 537 -12.19 -27.85 -3.60
CA PRO A 537 -11.67 -26.49 -3.61
C PRO A 537 -12.64 -25.53 -4.31
N GLY A 538 -12.86 -24.36 -3.71
CA GLY A 538 -13.78 -23.37 -4.25
C GLY A 538 -13.58 -21.99 -3.66
N ILE A 539 -14.51 -21.10 -3.96
CA ILE A 539 -14.55 -19.72 -3.49
C ILE A 539 -15.98 -19.26 -3.30
N SER A 540 -16.26 -18.60 -2.17
CA SER A 540 -17.53 -17.93 -1.93
C SER A 540 -17.47 -16.48 -2.35
N LEU A 541 -18.53 -16.01 -2.99
CA LEU A 541 -18.64 -14.68 -3.56
C LEU A 541 -19.91 -13.98 -3.04
N PRO A 542 -19.84 -12.75 -2.55
CA PRO A 542 -21.00 -11.91 -2.28
C PRO A 542 -21.67 -11.43 -3.57
N LYS A 543 -22.66 -10.56 -3.48
CA LYS A 543 -23.19 -9.82 -4.64
C LYS A 543 -22.08 -8.96 -5.25
N GLY A 544 -22.01 -8.94 -6.59
CA GLY A 544 -20.99 -8.17 -7.30
C GLY A 544 -20.68 -8.71 -8.68
N GLU A 545 -19.67 -8.13 -9.29
CA GLU A 545 -19.13 -8.48 -10.60
C GLU A 545 -17.69 -8.99 -10.43
N PHE A 546 -17.40 -10.15 -10.98
CA PHE A 546 -16.14 -10.86 -10.77
C PHE A 546 -15.48 -11.20 -12.09
N LEU A 547 -14.35 -10.55 -12.36
CA LEU A 547 -13.53 -10.72 -13.55
C LEU A 547 -12.42 -11.77 -13.29
N PRO A 548 -11.76 -12.30 -14.32
CA PRO A 548 -10.70 -13.30 -14.17
C PRO A 548 -9.58 -12.92 -13.20
N VAL A 549 -9.22 -11.64 -13.15
CA VAL A 549 -8.19 -11.13 -12.23
C VAL A 549 -8.54 -11.37 -10.75
N PHE A 550 -9.83 -11.30 -10.42
CA PHE A 550 -10.30 -11.61 -9.06
C PHE A 550 -10.02 -13.06 -8.68
N PHE A 551 -10.29 -14.00 -9.58
CA PHE A 551 -10.08 -15.43 -9.35
C PHE A 551 -8.60 -15.80 -9.36
N SER A 552 -7.82 -15.25 -10.28
CA SER A 552 -6.37 -15.50 -10.35
C SER A 552 -5.65 -14.98 -9.10
N ASP A 553 -6.05 -13.83 -8.56
CA ASP A 553 -5.53 -13.31 -7.29
C ASP A 553 -5.90 -14.21 -6.10
N ALA A 554 -7.06 -14.87 -6.12
CA ALA A 554 -7.45 -15.90 -5.14
C ALA A 554 -6.71 -17.25 -5.34
N GLY A 555 -5.86 -17.37 -6.36
CA GLY A 555 -5.16 -18.60 -6.73
C GLY A 555 -6.08 -19.63 -7.38
N MET A 556 -7.02 -19.18 -8.23
CA MET A 556 -7.98 -20.00 -8.97
C MET A 556 -8.03 -19.59 -10.43
N LYS A 557 -8.36 -20.51 -11.31
CA LYS A 557 -8.54 -20.25 -12.74
C LYS A 557 -10.00 -20.47 -13.12
N THR A 558 -10.54 -19.52 -13.88
CA THR A 558 -11.97 -19.53 -14.25
C THR A 558 -12.35 -20.74 -15.09
N GLU A 559 -11.43 -21.25 -15.90
CA GLU A 559 -11.63 -22.44 -16.73
C GLU A 559 -11.69 -23.77 -15.95
N GLU A 560 -11.30 -23.75 -14.68
CA GLU A 560 -11.32 -24.95 -13.81
C GLU A 560 -12.65 -25.12 -13.08
N PHE A 561 -13.53 -24.13 -13.05
CA PHE A 561 -14.80 -24.23 -12.35
C PHE A 561 -15.75 -25.23 -13.01
N GLN A 562 -16.33 -26.11 -12.22
CA GLN A 562 -17.19 -27.21 -12.64
C GLN A 562 -18.59 -27.16 -12.00
N LEU A 563 -18.69 -26.64 -10.77
CA LEU A 563 -19.94 -26.58 -10.00
C LEU A 563 -20.16 -25.17 -9.47
N LEU A 564 -21.42 -24.75 -9.50
CA LEU A 564 -21.92 -23.48 -8.96
C LEU A 564 -23.01 -23.78 -7.94
N ARG A 565 -22.87 -23.26 -6.72
CA ARG A 565 -23.93 -23.27 -5.69
C ARG A 565 -24.46 -21.85 -5.51
N VAL A 566 -25.73 -21.65 -5.79
CA VAL A 566 -26.39 -20.34 -5.72
C VAL A 566 -27.27 -20.28 -4.48
N GLY A 567 -27.09 -19.24 -3.66
CA GLY A 567 -27.86 -19.02 -2.44
C GLY A 567 -29.31 -18.62 -2.70
N ASN A 568 -30.17 -18.81 -1.70
CA ASN A 568 -31.58 -18.40 -1.77
C ASN A 568 -31.72 -16.88 -2.02
N GLY A 569 -32.66 -16.49 -2.90
CA GLY A 569 -32.89 -15.10 -3.26
C GLY A 569 -31.75 -14.47 -4.07
N THR A 570 -30.93 -15.31 -4.71
CA THR A 570 -29.77 -14.90 -5.51
C THR A 570 -29.89 -15.41 -6.94
N MET A 571 -29.42 -14.62 -7.88
CA MET A 571 -29.28 -14.96 -9.28
C MET A 571 -27.81 -14.78 -9.70
N VAL A 572 -27.27 -15.76 -10.42
CA VAL A 572 -25.90 -15.71 -10.94
C VAL A 572 -25.94 -15.75 -12.46
N THR A 573 -25.29 -14.80 -13.08
CA THR A 573 -25.04 -14.80 -14.54
C THR A 573 -23.58 -15.17 -14.78
N VAL A 574 -23.36 -16.26 -15.49
CA VAL A 574 -22.03 -16.70 -15.94
C VAL A 574 -21.86 -16.32 -17.39
N TYR A 575 -20.80 -15.60 -17.72
CA TYR A 575 -20.45 -15.13 -19.05
C TYR A 575 -19.28 -15.94 -19.63
N ALA A 576 -19.32 -16.20 -20.92
CA ALA A 576 -18.21 -16.82 -21.64
C ALA A 576 -17.03 -15.84 -21.86
N GLY A 577 -17.30 -14.54 -21.96
CA GLY A 577 -16.31 -13.48 -22.08
C GLY A 577 -15.72 -13.08 -20.74
N LYS A 578 -14.51 -12.50 -20.76
CA LYS A 578 -13.73 -12.15 -19.56
C LYS A 578 -14.14 -10.81 -18.93
N ASP A 579 -15.03 -10.06 -19.58
CA ASP A 579 -15.42 -8.68 -19.27
C ASP A 579 -16.95 -8.53 -19.14
N LEU A 580 -17.63 -9.55 -18.62
CA LEU A 580 -19.08 -9.65 -18.51
C LEU A 580 -19.78 -9.59 -19.89
N SER A 581 -19.14 -10.16 -20.90
CA SER A 581 -19.63 -10.17 -22.29
C SER A 581 -19.77 -11.58 -22.86
N GLY A 582 -20.27 -11.67 -24.09
CA GLY A 582 -20.45 -12.92 -24.80
C GLY A 582 -21.69 -13.70 -24.35
N ASN A 583 -21.75 -15.00 -24.66
CA ASN A 583 -22.85 -15.86 -24.26
C ASN A 583 -22.97 -15.90 -22.73
N ALA A 584 -24.19 -15.73 -22.22
CA ALA A 584 -24.49 -15.71 -20.82
C ALA A 584 -25.53 -16.78 -20.45
N THR A 585 -25.31 -17.44 -19.30
CA THR A 585 -26.26 -18.37 -18.71
C THR A 585 -26.62 -17.88 -17.32
N VAL A 586 -27.93 -17.87 -17.01
CA VAL A 586 -28.47 -17.43 -15.71
C VAL A 586 -28.83 -18.65 -14.88
N TYR A 587 -28.38 -18.64 -13.61
CA TYR A 587 -28.66 -19.66 -12.62
C TYR A 587 -29.39 -19.05 -11.43
N THR A 588 -30.34 -19.78 -10.87
CA THR A 588 -31.10 -19.44 -9.65
C THR A 588 -30.72 -20.37 -8.52
N ALA A 589 -31.29 -20.16 -7.32
CA ALA A 589 -30.97 -20.94 -6.12
C ALA A 589 -30.89 -22.46 -6.36
N GLY A 590 -29.81 -23.09 -5.87
CA GLY A 590 -29.52 -24.51 -6.01
C GLY A 590 -28.08 -24.80 -6.47
N GLU A 591 -27.81 -26.07 -6.69
CA GLU A 591 -26.52 -26.54 -7.22
C GLU A 591 -26.63 -26.80 -8.74
N HIS A 592 -25.63 -26.35 -9.50
CA HIS A 592 -25.63 -26.41 -10.95
C HIS A 592 -24.26 -26.84 -11.47
N VAL A 593 -24.23 -27.89 -12.28
CA VAL A 593 -23.04 -28.26 -13.04
C VAL A 593 -22.87 -27.27 -14.19
N ILE A 594 -21.72 -26.57 -14.23
CA ILE A 594 -21.44 -25.53 -15.25
C ILE A 594 -20.44 -25.95 -16.31
N GLY A 595 -19.79 -27.12 -16.11
CA GLY A 595 -18.80 -27.68 -17.02
C GLY A 595 -17.48 -26.89 -17.05
N ALA A 596 -16.37 -27.60 -17.17
CA ALA A 596 -15.06 -26.97 -17.27
C ALA A 596 -14.94 -26.10 -18.53
N GLY A 597 -14.33 -24.92 -18.42
CA GLY A 597 -14.09 -23.99 -19.52
C GLY A 597 -15.24 -23.05 -19.86
N GLY A 598 -16.39 -23.15 -19.14
CA GLY A 598 -17.56 -22.32 -19.40
C GLY A 598 -17.59 -20.96 -18.70
N VAL A 599 -16.64 -20.66 -17.82
CA VAL A 599 -16.64 -19.43 -17.00
C VAL A 599 -15.60 -18.46 -17.51
N GLY A 600 -16.02 -17.34 -18.09
CA GLY A 600 -15.16 -16.19 -18.40
C GLY A 600 -15.21 -15.14 -17.29
N SER A 601 -16.42 -14.74 -16.87
CA SER A 601 -16.68 -13.81 -15.77
C SER A 601 -18.04 -14.09 -15.14
N VAL A 602 -18.30 -13.52 -13.96
CA VAL A 602 -19.50 -13.84 -13.16
C VAL A 602 -20.11 -12.55 -12.61
N LYS A 603 -21.46 -12.48 -12.66
CA LYS A 603 -22.25 -11.43 -11.98
C LYS A 603 -23.25 -12.08 -11.02
N ILE A 604 -23.26 -11.60 -9.80
CA ILE A 604 -24.15 -12.08 -8.71
C ILE A 604 -25.05 -10.92 -8.29
N ALA A 605 -26.37 -11.14 -8.35
CA ALA A 605 -27.39 -10.17 -8.02
C ALA A 605 -28.50 -10.77 -7.15
N ALA A 606 -29.39 -9.93 -6.63
CA ALA A 606 -30.65 -10.41 -6.06
C ALA A 606 -31.53 -11.03 -7.18
N ALA A 607 -32.25 -12.11 -6.86
CA ALA A 607 -33.19 -12.76 -7.75
C ALA A 607 -34.45 -11.92 -7.97
#